data_ab2148181768607991d35dfa358de9ac
#
_entry.id   ab2148181768607991d35dfa358de9ac
#
_cell.length_a   1.000
_cell.length_b   1.000
_cell.length_c   1.000
_cell.angle_alpha   90.00
_cell.angle_beta   90.00
_cell.angle_gamma   90.00
#
_symmetry.space_group_name_H-M   'P 1'
#
loop_
_entity.id
_entity.type
_entity.pdbx_description
1 polymer ?
#
loop_
_entity_poly.entity_id
_entity_poly.type
_entity_poly.pdbx_seq_one_letter_code
_entity_poly.pdbx_strand_id
1 'polypeptide(L)'
;QKTIPYRTLEYLDWKTPDWIVYPGGALGNTSSCGKCLMELYQWGWIKKIPRIAVINAEGANTLDVLYNGKFEDTELRWNNGNFDVELIERYYTKMNDDGIRPKTKATAIQIGKPSNLVKGLRALEYTNGIVISVTDKEMLDGMSVVGLNGFDCEMASGAVPAGIKKLLNDNIIKKD
;
A
#
# COMPACT_ATOMS: atom_id res chain seq x y z
N GLN A 1 -3.78 -7.72 13.26
CA GLN A 1 -3.52 -7.50 11.81
C GLN A 1 -2.47 -8.46 11.25
N LYS A 2 -1.46 -8.87 12.01
CA LYS A 2 -0.49 -9.90 11.58
C LYS A 2 -1.13 -11.26 11.27
N THR A 3 -2.29 -11.55 11.83
CA THR A 3 -3.02 -12.81 11.56
C THR A 3 -3.43 -12.95 10.10
N ILE A 4 -3.59 -11.84 9.36
CA ILE A 4 -3.96 -11.87 7.93
C ILE A 4 -2.85 -12.56 7.11
N PRO A 5 -1.60 -12.06 7.07
CA PRO A 5 -0.55 -12.74 6.30
C PRO A 5 -0.20 -14.13 6.85
N TYR A 6 -0.30 -14.37 8.17
CA TYR A 6 -0.13 -15.72 8.72
C TYR A 6 -1.13 -16.72 8.13
N ARG A 7 -2.41 -16.39 8.17
CA ARG A 7 -3.47 -17.29 7.65
C ARG A 7 -3.37 -17.46 6.14
N THR A 8 -2.99 -16.40 5.43
CA THR A 8 -2.76 -16.46 3.98
C THR A 8 -1.62 -17.42 3.65
N LEU A 9 -0.48 -17.30 4.33
CA LEU A 9 0.67 -18.15 4.09
C LEU A 9 0.44 -19.59 4.55
N GLU A 10 -0.27 -19.81 5.66
CA GLU A 10 -0.69 -21.13 6.11
C GLU A 10 -1.55 -21.82 5.04
N TYR A 11 -2.53 -21.11 4.47
CA TYR A 11 -3.37 -21.62 3.38
C TYR A 11 -2.58 -21.95 2.11
N LEU A 12 -1.49 -21.23 1.86
CA LEU A 12 -0.57 -21.46 0.73
C LEU A 12 0.56 -22.46 1.05
N ASP A 13 0.42 -23.28 2.09
CA ASP A 13 1.46 -24.22 2.54
C ASP A 13 2.83 -23.53 2.71
N TRP A 14 2.84 -22.33 3.23
CA TRP A 14 4.03 -21.47 3.44
C TRP A 14 4.79 -21.11 2.16
N LYS A 15 4.18 -21.35 1.00
CA LYS A 15 4.70 -20.85 -0.27
C LYS A 15 4.35 -19.38 -0.42
N THR A 16 5.37 -18.54 -0.48
CA THR A 16 5.16 -17.09 -0.58
C THR A 16 4.76 -16.67 -1.99
N PRO A 17 3.71 -15.84 -2.16
CA PRO A 17 3.43 -15.21 -3.44
C PRO A 17 4.55 -14.22 -3.80
N ASP A 18 4.61 -13.78 -5.03
CA ASP A 18 5.55 -12.72 -5.43
C ASP A 18 5.12 -11.36 -4.89
N TRP A 19 3.83 -11.11 -4.84
CA TRP A 19 3.26 -9.84 -4.42
C TRP A 19 2.12 -10.01 -3.41
N ILE A 20 2.04 -9.07 -2.46
CA ILE A 20 0.88 -8.85 -1.60
C ILE A 20 0.44 -7.40 -1.81
N VAL A 21 -0.83 -7.20 -2.17
CA VAL A 21 -1.37 -5.89 -2.53
C VAL A 21 -2.35 -5.42 -1.49
N TYR A 22 -2.17 -4.20 -0.98
CA TYR A 22 -3.04 -3.59 0.03
C TYR A 22 -3.59 -2.23 -0.41
N PRO A 23 -4.83 -1.90 -0.05
CA PRO A 23 -5.31 -0.52 -0.15
C PRO A 23 -4.57 0.36 0.86
N GLY A 24 -4.20 1.55 0.43
CA GLY A 24 -3.39 2.50 1.19
C GLY A 24 -4.21 3.59 1.88
N GLY A 25 -4.62 3.32 3.13
CA GLY A 25 -5.24 4.33 4.01
C GLY A 25 -4.31 4.65 5.19
N ALA A 26 -4.68 4.23 6.41
CA ALA A 26 -3.88 4.42 7.62
C ALA A 26 -2.59 3.59 7.68
N LEU A 27 -2.37 2.67 6.74
CA LEU A 27 -1.20 1.79 6.58
C LEU A 27 -0.99 0.77 7.72
N GLY A 28 -1.99 0.52 8.54
CA GLY A 28 -1.92 -0.46 9.63
C GLY A 28 -1.69 -1.88 9.13
N ASN A 29 -2.43 -2.31 8.09
CA ASN A 29 -2.29 -3.63 7.48
C ASN A 29 -0.94 -3.78 6.78
N THR A 30 -0.51 -2.79 6.00
CA THR A 30 0.81 -2.74 5.34
C THR A 30 1.94 -2.91 6.36
N SER A 31 1.91 -2.12 7.43
CA SER A 31 2.91 -2.13 8.50
C SER A 31 2.96 -3.49 9.22
N SER A 32 1.80 -4.06 9.53
CA SER A 32 1.68 -5.34 10.21
C SER A 32 2.11 -6.51 9.34
N CYS A 33 1.80 -6.45 8.05
CA CYS A 33 2.23 -7.43 7.06
C CYS A 33 3.76 -7.41 6.90
N GLY A 34 4.36 -6.25 6.67
CA GLY A 34 5.82 -6.14 6.54
C GLY A 34 6.55 -6.67 7.77
N LYS A 35 6.06 -6.32 8.98
CA LYS A 35 6.63 -6.88 10.22
C LYS A 35 6.48 -8.40 10.31
N CYS A 36 5.31 -8.95 9.94
CA CYS A 36 5.06 -10.37 9.93
C CYS A 36 6.01 -11.12 8.97
N LEU A 37 6.14 -10.62 7.75
CA LEU A 37 7.01 -11.22 6.73
C LEU A 37 8.47 -11.24 7.17
N MET A 38 8.94 -10.16 7.80
CA MET A 38 10.29 -10.08 8.35
C MET A 38 10.52 -11.13 9.45
N GLU A 39 9.58 -11.26 10.40
CA GLU A 39 9.68 -12.24 11.48
C GLU A 39 9.68 -13.67 10.93
N LEU A 40 8.79 -13.99 10.00
CA LEU A 40 8.72 -15.31 9.37
C LEU A 40 10.01 -15.65 8.59
N TYR A 41 10.58 -14.67 7.90
CA TYR A 41 11.85 -14.84 7.20
C TYR A 41 13.01 -15.07 8.17
N GLN A 42 13.10 -14.27 9.25
CA GLN A 42 14.12 -14.41 10.28
C GLN A 42 14.04 -15.75 11.02
N TRP A 43 12.83 -16.29 11.21
CA TRP A 43 12.62 -17.61 11.81
C TRP A 43 12.79 -18.78 10.84
N GLY A 44 13.06 -18.49 9.56
CA GLY A 44 13.26 -19.52 8.55
C GLY A 44 11.97 -20.21 8.06
N TRP A 45 10.79 -19.67 8.39
CA TRP A 45 9.50 -20.23 7.96
C TRP A 45 9.22 -19.95 6.48
N ILE A 46 9.70 -18.83 5.99
CA ILE A 46 9.63 -18.47 4.56
C ILE A 46 11.04 -18.24 4.02
N LYS A 47 11.27 -18.61 2.77
CA LYS A 47 12.59 -18.48 2.10
C LYS A 47 12.72 -17.18 1.29
N LYS A 48 11.62 -16.55 0.98
CA LYS A 48 11.54 -15.32 0.16
C LYS A 48 10.51 -14.40 0.81
N ILE A 49 10.81 -13.11 0.83
CA ILE A 49 9.88 -12.07 1.29
C ILE A 49 9.07 -11.59 0.08
N PRO A 50 7.73 -11.71 0.10
CA PRO A 50 6.87 -11.11 -0.93
C PRO A 50 7.07 -9.61 -1.01
N ARG A 51 6.98 -9.03 -2.21
CA ARG A 51 6.92 -7.59 -2.37
C ARG A 51 5.53 -7.06 -1.96
N ILE A 52 5.48 -5.91 -1.32
CA ILE A 52 4.21 -5.25 -0.98
C ILE A 52 3.95 -4.14 -2.01
N ALA A 53 2.75 -4.13 -2.60
CA ALA A 53 2.25 -2.99 -3.34
C ALA A 53 1.15 -2.30 -2.52
N VAL A 54 1.27 -0.98 -2.34
CA VAL A 54 0.27 -0.16 -1.67
C VAL A 54 -0.45 0.70 -2.70
N ILE A 55 -1.78 0.60 -2.72
CA ILE A 55 -2.62 1.29 -3.67
C ILE A 55 -3.39 2.40 -2.97
N ASN A 56 -3.02 3.65 -3.20
CA ASN A 56 -3.74 4.81 -2.70
C ASN A 56 -4.94 5.17 -3.59
N ALA A 57 -5.95 5.81 -3.04
CA ALA A 57 -6.90 6.57 -3.84
C ALA A 57 -6.23 7.87 -4.29
N GLU A 58 -6.38 8.27 -5.57
CA GLU A 58 -5.76 9.47 -6.13
C GLU A 58 -6.06 10.74 -5.33
N GLY A 59 -7.29 10.88 -4.82
CA GLY A 59 -7.68 12.01 -3.99
C GLY A 59 -7.29 11.89 -2.50
N ALA A 60 -6.55 10.84 -2.09
CA ALA A 60 -6.05 10.62 -0.73
C ALA A 60 -4.71 9.85 -0.78
N ASN A 61 -3.73 10.40 -1.49
CA ASN A 61 -2.53 9.72 -1.96
C ASN A 61 -1.22 10.18 -1.29
N THR A 62 -1.28 10.63 -0.06
CA THR A 62 -0.11 11.14 0.68
C THR A 62 1.10 10.21 0.60
N LEU A 63 0.90 8.89 0.76
CA LEU A 63 2.02 7.96 0.69
C LEU A 63 2.63 7.92 -0.72
N ASP A 64 1.80 7.90 -1.76
CA ASP A 64 2.28 7.91 -3.16
C ASP A 64 3.04 9.20 -3.49
N VAL A 65 2.54 10.35 -3.02
CA VAL A 65 3.19 11.65 -3.24
C VAL A 65 4.56 11.70 -2.58
N LEU A 66 4.66 11.31 -1.33
CA LEU A 66 5.92 11.36 -0.58
C LEU A 66 6.89 10.25 -1.02
N TYR A 67 6.40 9.02 -1.17
CA TYR A 67 7.24 7.87 -1.50
C TYR A 67 7.86 7.96 -2.89
N ASN A 68 7.14 8.49 -3.87
CA ASN A 68 7.59 8.61 -5.25
C ASN A 68 8.13 10.00 -5.63
N GLY A 69 8.46 10.84 -4.64
CA GLY A 69 9.11 12.14 -4.88
C GLY A 69 8.25 13.15 -5.64
N LYS A 70 6.92 13.04 -5.57
CA LYS A 70 6.01 13.99 -6.25
C LYS A 70 5.87 15.32 -5.51
N PHE A 71 6.48 15.43 -4.35
CA PHE A 71 6.60 16.64 -3.56
C PHE A 71 8.08 17.02 -3.43
N GLU A 72 8.44 18.23 -3.88
CA GLU A 72 9.81 18.78 -3.86
C GLU A 72 10.85 17.87 -4.54
N ASP A 73 10.44 17.03 -5.51
CA ASP A 73 11.31 16.06 -6.19
C ASP A 73 12.16 15.20 -5.24
N THR A 74 11.62 14.99 -4.02
CA THR A 74 12.31 14.28 -2.93
C THR A 74 11.53 13.04 -2.50
N GLU A 75 12.17 11.88 -2.62
CA GLU A 75 11.59 10.61 -2.22
C GLU A 75 11.71 10.39 -0.71
N LEU A 76 10.59 10.08 -0.06
CA LEU A 76 10.58 9.68 1.34
C LEU A 76 10.86 8.18 1.46
N ARG A 77 12.02 7.83 2.02
CA ARG A 77 12.45 6.46 2.22
C ARG A 77 12.77 6.17 3.68
N TRP A 78 12.64 4.91 4.06
CA TRP A 78 13.16 4.40 5.32
C TRP A 78 14.58 3.91 5.12
N ASN A 79 15.53 4.41 5.90
CA ASN A 79 16.92 3.97 5.86
C ASN A 79 17.40 3.62 7.28
N ASN A 80 17.33 2.35 7.66
CA ASN A 80 17.82 1.82 8.95
C ASN A 80 17.38 2.63 10.19
N GLY A 81 16.13 3.10 10.20
CA GLY A 81 15.61 3.91 11.30
C GLY A 81 15.58 5.41 11.00
N ASN A 82 16.27 5.86 9.97
CA ASN A 82 16.29 7.25 9.56
C ASN A 82 15.30 7.49 8.40
N PHE A 83 14.59 8.59 8.45
CA PHE A 83 13.71 9.08 7.38
C PHE A 83 13.58 10.60 7.55
N ASP A 84 13.25 11.27 6.45
CA ASP A 84 13.10 12.74 6.45
C ASP A 84 11.77 13.15 7.13
N VAL A 85 11.86 13.49 8.43
CA VAL A 85 10.71 13.98 9.20
C VAL A 85 10.29 15.37 8.72
N GLU A 86 11.27 16.22 8.36
CA GLU A 86 10.99 17.58 7.93
C GLU A 86 10.23 17.61 6.61
N LEU A 87 10.52 16.69 5.69
CA LEU A 87 9.77 16.53 4.43
C LEU A 87 8.29 16.22 4.72
N ILE A 88 8.02 15.35 5.70
CA ILE A 88 6.64 15.02 6.10
C ILE A 88 5.94 16.26 6.66
N GLU A 89 6.60 16.99 7.52
CA GLU A 89 6.07 18.19 8.16
C GLU A 89 5.80 19.29 7.12
N ARG A 90 6.73 19.55 6.21
CA ARG A 90 6.54 20.51 5.12
C ARG A 90 5.35 20.13 4.22
N TYR A 91 5.23 18.83 3.87
CA TYR A 91 4.10 18.38 3.08
C TYR A 91 2.76 18.57 3.80
N TYR A 92 2.69 18.24 5.09
CA TYR A 92 1.46 18.44 5.88
C TYR A 92 1.13 19.92 6.10
N THR A 93 2.12 20.77 6.22
CA THR A 93 1.93 22.23 6.30
C THR A 93 1.36 22.74 4.98
N LYS A 94 1.96 22.37 3.86
CA LYS A 94 1.44 22.72 2.53
C LYS A 94 0.01 22.23 2.32
N MET A 95 -0.32 21.01 2.69
CA MET A 95 -1.71 20.52 2.61
C MET A 95 -2.69 21.42 3.39
N ASN A 96 -2.29 21.86 4.59
CA ASN A 96 -3.14 22.73 5.41
C ASN A 96 -3.28 24.12 4.78
N ASP A 97 -2.19 24.72 4.33
CA ASP A 97 -2.12 26.07 3.76
C ASP A 97 -2.92 26.16 2.44
N ASP A 98 -2.80 25.13 1.60
CA ASP A 98 -3.52 25.02 0.34
C ASP A 98 -4.99 24.55 0.54
N GLY A 99 -5.41 24.26 1.77
CA GLY A 99 -6.76 23.73 2.06
C GLY A 99 -7.04 22.35 1.47
N ILE A 100 -5.99 21.58 1.13
CA ILE A 100 -6.12 20.25 0.53
C ILE A 100 -6.73 19.30 1.57
N ARG A 101 -7.84 18.67 1.20
CA ARG A 101 -8.52 17.65 2.01
C ARG A 101 -8.59 16.34 1.23
N PRO A 102 -8.34 15.20 1.88
CA PRO A 102 -8.50 13.90 1.23
C PRO A 102 -9.94 13.74 0.75
N LYS A 103 -10.11 13.35 -0.53
CA LYS A 103 -11.43 13.19 -1.13
C LYS A 103 -11.46 11.98 -2.03
N THR A 104 -12.25 10.97 -1.67
CA THR A 104 -12.50 9.77 -2.46
C THR A 104 -13.83 9.15 -2.04
N LYS A 105 -14.46 8.40 -2.92
CA LYS A 105 -15.64 7.60 -2.59
C LYS A 105 -15.28 6.37 -1.73
N ALA A 106 -14.04 5.93 -1.76
CA ALA A 106 -13.52 4.85 -0.93
C ALA A 106 -13.21 5.37 0.49
N THR A 107 -14.23 5.60 1.30
CA THR A 107 -14.14 6.29 2.60
C THR A 107 -13.16 5.64 3.57
N ALA A 108 -13.01 4.32 3.54
CA ALA A 108 -12.07 3.59 4.42
C ALA A 108 -10.59 3.93 4.16
N ILE A 109 -10.25 4.45 2.98
CA ILE A 109 -8.90 4.92 2.62
C ILE A 109 -8.83 6.42 2.37
N GLN A 110 -9.86 7.18 2.74
CA GLN A 110 -9.90 8.65 2.65
C GLN A 110 -9.05 9.29 3.76
N ILE A 111 -7.75 9.04 3.76
CA ILE A 111 -6.84 9.44 4.83
C ILE A 111 -5.71 10.30 4.27
N GLY A 112 -5.70 11.57 4.68
CA GLY A 112 -4.66 12.54 4.27
C GLY A 112 -3.38 12.45 5.11
N LYS A 113 -3.48 12.02 6.38
CA LYS A 113 -2.33 11.87 7.29
C LYS A 113 -2.31 10.45 7.86
N PRO A 114 -1.69 9.48 7.17
CA PRO A 114 -1.66 8.09 7.62
C PRO A 114 -1.00 7.93 8.99
N SER A 115 -1.73 7.39 9.97
CA SER A 115 -1.23 7.21 11.35
C SER A 115 -0.05 6.22 11.46
N ASN A 116 0.12 5.36 10.49
CA ASN A 116 1.22 4.40 10.44
C ASN A 116 2.19 4.66 9.27
N LEU A 117 2.34 5.92 8.83
CA LEU A 117 3.18 6.30 7.68
C LEU A 117 4.59 5.72 7.81
N VAL A 118 5.29 6.03 8.88
CA VAL A 118 6.67 5.59 9.13
C VAL A 118 6.80 4.06 9.19
N LYS A 119 5.86 3.39 9.83
CA LYS A 119 5.83 1.92 9.88
C LYS A 119 5.52 1.31 8.51
N GLY A 120 4.72 2.00 7.69
CA GLY A 120 4.46 1.64 6.30
C GLY A 120 5.72 1.76 5.44
N LEU A 121 6.46 2.87 5.56
CA LEU A 121 7.75 3.07 4.88
C LEU A 121 8.74 1.96 5.21
N ARG A 122 8.86 1.60 6.49
CA ARG A 122 9.69 0.47 6.91
C ARG A 122 9.27 -0.84 6.27
N ALA A 123 7.97 -1.11 6.18
CA ALA A 123 7.45 -2.31 5.55
C ALA A 123 7.77 -2.34 4.05
N LEU A 124 7.63 -1.20 3.35
CA LEU A 124 7.97 -1.07 1.93
C LEU A 124 9.46 -1.28 1.68
N GLU A 125 10.33 -0.74 2.54
CA GLU A 125 11.77 -0.96 2.45
C GLU A 125 12.12 -2.45 2.56
N TYR A 126 11.65 -3.12 3.62
CA TYR A 126 11.95 -4.54 3.85
C TYR A 126 11.42 -5.47 2.76
N THR A 127 10.37 -5.08 2.06
CA THR A 127 9.73 -5.90 1.04
C THR A 127 10.07 -5.47 -0.38
N ASN A 128 10.98 -4.51 -0.57
CA ASN A 128 11.22 -3.85 -1.85
C ASN A 128 9.89 -3.46 -2.52
N GLY A 129 9.04 -2.84 -1.71
CA GLY A 129 7.66 -2.53 -2.05
C GLY A 129 7.52 -1.36 -3.01
N ILE A 130 6.30 -1.14 -3.46
CA ILE A 130 5.95 -0.02 -4.34
C ILE A 130 4.66 0.64 -3.89
N VAL A 131 4.46 1.87 -4.34
CA VAL A 131 3.24 2.64 -4.09
C VAL A 131 2.74 3.23 -5.40
N ILE A 132 1.45 3.09 -5.65
CA ILE A 132 0.77 3.74 -6.78
C ILE A 132 -0.58 4.28 -6.34
N SER A 133 -1.17 5.15 -7.16
CA SER A 133 -2.55 5.64 -6.97
C SER A 133 -3.46 5.19 -8.09
N VAL A 134 -4.75 5.03 -7.74
CA VAL A 134 -5.85 4.73 -8.66
C VAL A 134 -7.00 5.71 -8.43
N THR A 135 -7.76 5.98 -9.48
CA THR A 135 -8.95 6.84 -9.44
C THR A 135 -10.15 6.15 -8.80
N ASP A 136 -11.14 6.92 -8.37
CA ASP A 136 -12.43 6.39 -7.89
C ASP A 136 -13.12 5.50 -8.95
N LYS A 137 -12.99 5.84 -10.24
CA LYS A 137 -13.53 5.03 -11.32
C LYS A 137 -12.84 3.67 -11.44
N GLU A 138 -11.51 3.66 -11.42
CA GLU A 138 -10.74 2.41 -11.44
C GLU A 138 -11.08 1.51 -10.24
N MET A 139 -11.29 2.09 -9.06
CA MET A 139 -11.73 1.34 -7.88
C MET A 139 -13.12 0.73 -8.04
N LEU A 140 -14.08 1.45 -8.64
CA LEU A 140 -15.41 0.92 -8.96
C LEU A 140 -15.32 -0.22 -9.97
N ASP A 141 -14.51 -0.06 -11.02
CA ASP A 141 -14.26 -1.11 -11.99
C ASP A 141 -13.61 -2.34 -11.32
N GLY A 142 -12.67 -2.12 -10.42
CA GLY A 142 -12.05 -3.18 -9.61
C GLY A 142 -13.03 -3.90 -8.69
N MET A 143 -13.93 -3.16 -8.04
CA MET A 143 -15.01 -3.74 -7.23
C MET A 143 -15.95 -4.62 -8.09
N SER A 144 -16.26 -4.17 -9.32
CA SER A 144 -17.06 -4.95 -10.26
C SER A 144 -16.38 -6.28 -10.63
N VAL A 145 -15.05 -6.29 -10.80
CA VAL A 145 -14.28 -7.53 -11.04
C VAL A 145 -14.45 -8.52 -9.90
N VAL A 146 -14.39 -8.05 -8.65
CA VAL A 146 -14.61 -8.89 -7.46
C VAL A 146 -16.04 -9.42 -7.44
N GLY A 147 -17.05 -8.57 -7.72
CA GLY A 147 -18.46 -8.95 -7.79
C GLY A 147 -18.77 -10.00 -8.86
N LEU A 148 -18.15 -9.89 -10.04
CA LEU A 148 -18.29 -10.89 -11.12
C LEU A 148 -17.76 -12.29 -10.72
N ASN A 149 -16.87 -12.36 -9.73
CA ASN A 149 -16.38 -13.61 -9.16
C ASN A 149 -17.19 -14.10 -7.95
N GLY A 150 -18.35 -13.49 -7.67
CA GLY A 150 -19.28 -13.92 -6.62
C GLY A 150 -18.96 -13.41 -5.23
N PHE A 151 -18.08 -12.42 -5.10
CA PHE A 151 -17.72 -11.82 -3.81
C PHE A 151 -18.20 -10.37 -3.73
N ASP A 152 -18.73 -9.99 -2.57
CA ASP A 152 -19.01 -8.60 -2.26
C ASP A 152 -17.80 -7.95 -1.57
N CYS A 153 -17.54 -6.69 -1.88
CA CYS A 153 -16.48 -5.92 -1.21
C CYS A 153 -16.80 -4.42 -1.18
N GLU A 154 -16.25 -3.72 -0.20
CA GLU A 154 -16.30 -2.27 -0.18
C GLU A 154 -15.38 -1.64 -1.26
N MET A 155 -15.64 -0.38 -1.61
CA MET A 155 -14.92 0.31 -2.67
C MET A 155 -13.40 0.39 -2.43
N ALA A 156 -12.98 0.53 -1.17
CA ALA A 156 -11.56 0.53 -0.80
C ALA A 156 -10.86 -0.78 -1.19
N SER A 157 -11.55 -1.91 -1.09
CA SER A 157 -11.04 -3.21 -1.55
C SER A 157 -10.91 -3.28 -3.07
N GLY A 158 -11.75 -2.55 -3.82
CA GLY A 158 -11.65 -2.41 -5.27
C GLY A 158 -10.36 -1.75 -5.75
N ALA A 159 -9.66 -1.01 -4.87
CA ALA A 159 -8.35 -0.46 -5.18
C ALA A 159 -7.31 -1.55 -5.49
N VAL A 160 -7.43 -2.73 -4.88
CA VAL A 160 -6.49 -3.84 -5.08
C VAL A 160 -6.51 -4.36 -6.52
N PRO A 161 -7.64 -4.85 -7.08
CA PRO A 161 -7.67 -5.29 -8.47
C PRO A 161 -7.41 -4.16 -9.47
N ALA A 162 -7.81 -2.92 -9.16
CA ALA A 162 -7.47 -1.75 -9.97
C ALA A 162 -5.95 -1.54 -10.04
N GLY A 163 -5.29 -1.58 -8.89
CA GLY A 163 -3.84 -1.46 -8.78
C GLY A 163 -3.11 -2.59 -9.50
N ILE A 164 -3.55 -3.85 -9.33
CA ILE A 164 -2.97 -5.00 -10.03
C ILE A 164 -3.07 -4.82 -11.55
N LYS A 165 -4.24 -4.39 -12.06
CA LYS A 165 -4.44 -4.13 -13.49
C LYS A 165 -3.45 -3.07 -14.00
N LYS A 166 -3.26 -1.98 -13.24
CA LYS A 166 -2.32 -0.92 -13.60
C LYS A 166 -0.88 -1.43 -13.61
N LEU A 167 -0.47 -2.15 -12.57
CA LEU A 167 0.87 -2.73 -12.44
C LEU A 167 1.19 -3.78 -13.51
N LEU A 168 0.18 -4.52 -13.98
CA LEU A 168 0.30 -5.45 -15.11
C LEU A 168 0.49 -4.68 -16.43
N ASN A 169 -0.28 -3.62 -16.65
CA ASN A 169 -0.16 -2.79 -17.85
C ASN A 169 1.21 -2.10 -17.93
N ASP A 170 1.77 -1.70 -16.79
CA ASP A 170 3.08 -1.07 -16.68
C ASP A 170 4.24 -2.10 -16.67
N ASN A 171 3.95 -3.40 -16.86
CA ASN A 171 4.91 -4.51 -16.81
C ASN A 171 5.72 -4.61 -15.50
N ILE A 172 5.22 -4.07 -14.40
CA ILE A 172 5.82 -4.17 -13.07
C ILE A 172 5.51 -5.52 -12.44
N ILE A 173 4.27 -5.99 -12.58
CA ILE A 173 3.85 -7.37 -12.30
C ILE A 173 3.79 -8.12 -13.61
N LYS A 174 4.36 -9.33 -13.66
CA LYS A 174 4.30 -10.20 -14.84
C LYS A 174 3.16 -11.19 -14.69
N LYS A 175 2.53 -11.54 -15.81
CA LYS A 175 1.67 -12.74 -15.88
C LYS A 175 2.59 -13.95 -16.01
N ASP A 176 2.33 -14.95 -15.17
CA ASP A 176 2.92 -16.28 -15.32
C ASP A 176 2.27 -17.01 -16.50
#